data_bfa424c446f8f9c0f0d36da6cf4bd566
#
_entry.id   bfa424c446f8f9c0f0d36da6cf4bd566
#
_cell.length_a   1.000
_cell.length_b   1.000
_cell.length_c   1.000
_cell.angle_alpha   90.00
_cell.angle_beta   90.00
_cell.angle_gamma   90.00
#
_symmetry.space_group_name_H-M   'P 1'
#
loop_
_entity.id
_entity.type
_entity.pdbx_description
1 polymer ?
#
loop_
_entity_poly.entity_id
_entity_poly.type
_entity_poly.pdbx_seq_one_letter_code
_entity_poly.pdbx_strand_id
1 'polypeptide(L)'
;DQSEWPGTMKIMICRPIDAVKSCASRLSVSTISKKTSIISLSYTDVSKRRAELFLSRLIEIYNRDAMEDKNKVTGNTLQFVTERLDSISRELGFVDKNLERYKLKERLSDIKTNMVLDLNTNNEYEKKLLDVETQLNMTAYIYEYLQDSNHPFSLLPINTGIADTELAKLVNEYNKELLERERLLHIMKENNPAVINQGIKIDALRR
;
A
#
# COMPACT_ATOMS: atom_id res chain seq x y z
N ASP A 1 9.23 -40.92 43.28
CA ASP A 1 10.17 -39.79 43.29
C ASP A 1 9.36 -38.50 43.39
N GLN A 2 9.19 -38.04 44.63
CA GLN A 2 8.67 -36.68 44.88
C GLN A 2 9.83 -35.72 44.55
N SER A 3 9.77 -35.07 43.40
CA SER A 3 10.65 -33.94 43.10
C SER A 3 10.31 -32.82 44.06
N GLU A 4 11.15 -32.57 45.04
CA GLU A 4 11.08 -31.45 45.95
C GLU A 4 11.12 -30.15 45.14
N TRP A 5 9.97 -29.48 45.04
CA TRP A 5 9.87 -28.13 44.49
C TRP A 5 10.63 -27.17 45.43
N PRO A 6 11.51 -26.31 44.92
CA PRO A 6 12.16 -25.35 45.79
C PRO A 6 11.08 -24.47 46.44
N GLY A 7 11.06 -24.44 47.76
CA GLY A 7 10.01 -23.87 48.58
C GLY A 7 9.72 -22.36 48.43
N THR A 8 10.38 -21.70 47.47
CA THR A 8 10.16 -20.27 47.20
C THR A 8 10.19 -20.02 45.70
N MET A 9 9.10 -19.58 45.14
CA MET A 9 9.02 -19.13 43.73
C MET A 9 8.94 -17.60 43.68
N LYS A 10 9.85 -16.96 42.97
CA LYS A 10 9.82 -15.51 42.75
C LYS A 10 9.12 -15.23 41.41
N ILE A 11 7.97 -14.61 41.46
CA ILE A 11 7.26 -14.15 40.27
C ILE A 11 7.51 -12.65 40.11
N MET A 12 7.96 -12.23 38.93
CA MET A 12 8.18 -10.83 38.59
C MET A 12 7.22 -10.46 37.46
N ILE A 13 6.34 -9.50 37.71
CA ILE A 13 5.46 -8.92 36.71
C ILE A 13 6.13 -7.66 36.18
N CYS A 14 6.39 -7.62 34.88
CA CYS A 14 6.97 -6.46 34.21
C CYS A 14 5.99 -5.88 33.16
N ARG A 15 6.17 -4.61 32.84
CA ARG A 15 5.38 -3.99 31.78
C ARG A 15 5.71 -4.65 30.44
N PRO A 16 4.72 -4.80 29.53
CA PRO A 16 4.96 -5.42 28.21
C PRO A 16 6.11 -4.80 27.44
N ILE A 17 6.27 -3.49 27.52
CA ILE A 17 7.37 -2.77 26.82
C ILE A 17 8.77 -3.15 27.38
N ASP A 18 8.88 -3.40 28.67
CA ASP A 18 10.15 -3.80 29.29
C ASP A 18 10.51 -5.24 28.91
N ALA A 19 9.50 -6.11 28.80
CA ALA A 19 9.66 -7.45 28.28
C ALA A 19 10.13 -7.44 26.80
N VAL A 20 9.51 -6.60 25.95
CA VAL A 20 9.91 -6.44 24.55
C VAL A 20 11.35 -5.95 24.46
N LYS A 21 11.77 -4.93 25.22
CA LYS A 21 13.15 -4.45 25.24
C LYS A 21 14.14 -5.54 25.64
N SER A 22 13.79 -6.32 26.66
CA SER A 22 14.61 -7.45 27.11
C SER A 22 14.72 -8.56 26.05
N CYS A 23 13.67 -8.82 25.28
CA CYS A 23 13.72 -9.77 24.16
C CYS A 23 14.55 -9.19 22.99
N ALA A 24 14.33 -7.93 22.64
CA ALA A 24 15.04 -7.25 21.55
C ALA A 24 16.56 -7.21 21.79
N SER A 25 17.02 -6.99 23.03
CA SER A 25 18.45 -6.97 23.34
C SER A 25 19.15 -8.33 23.18
N ARG A 26 18.38 -9.43 23.17
CA ARG A 26 18.88 -10.80 22.97
C ARG A 26 18.71 -11.31 21.55
N LEU A 27 18.04 -10.55 20.69
CA LEU A 27 17.84 -10.85 19.28
C LEU A 27 18.95 -10.18 18.46
N SER A 28 19.62 -10.94 17.62
CA SER A 28 20.55 -10.43 16.64
C SER A 28 20.01 -10.69 15.24
N VAL A 29 20.00 -9.65 14.41
CA VAL A 29 19.55 -9.69 13.01
C VAL A 29 20.72 -9.27 12.15
N SER A 30 21.11 -10.09 11.20
CA SER A 30 22.21 -9.80 10.28
C SER A 30 21.90 -10.28 8.88
N THR A 31 22.41 -9.58 7.88
CA THR A 31 22.37 -10.04 6.49
C THR A 31 23.60 -10.88 6.18
N ILE A 32 23.42 -12.01 5.54
CA ILE A 32 24.52 -12.92 5.18
C ILE A 32 25.43 -12.27 4.12
N SER A 33 24.85 -11.53 3.19
CA SER A 33 25.60 -10.80 2.15
C SER A 33 24.77 -9.63 1.64
N LYS A 34 25.45 -8.55 1.23
CA LYS A 34 24.80 -7.37 0.58
C LYS A 34 24.09 -7.69 -0.74
N LYS A 35 24.40 -8.85 -1.34
CA LYS A 35 23.83 -9.30 -2.64
C LYS A 35 22.70 -10.33 -2.48
N THR A 36 22.37 -10.76 -1.26
CA THR A 36 21.35 -11.77 -1.01
C THR A 36 20.23 -11.21 -0.15
N SER A 37 19.01 -11.61 -0.41
CA SER A 37 17.84 -11.29 0.39
C SER A 37 17.68 -12.20 1.62
N ILE A 38 18.77 -12.85 2.07
CA ILE A 38 18.75 -13.79 3.19
C ILE A 38 19.13 -13.04 4.46
N ILE A 39 18.25 -13.10 5.45
CA ILE A 39 18.44 -12.54 6.78
C ILE A 39 18.70 -13.68 7.75
N SER A 40 19.73 -13.56 8.56
CA SER A 40 20.03 -14.47 9.65
C SER A 40 19.48 -13.89 10.95
N LEU A 41 18.67 -14.69 11.65
CA LEU A 41 18.12 -14.36 12.96
C LEU A 41 18.76 -15.25 14.00
N SER A 42 19.32 -14.69 15.06
CA SER A 42 19.79 -15.44 16.22
C SER A 42 19.22 -14.86 17.52
N TYR A 43 18.83 -15.74 18.42
CA TYR A 43 18.26 -15.36 19.70
C TYR A 43 18.92 -16.17 20.83
N THR A 44 19.38 -15.47 21.85
CA THR A 44 20.07 -16.09 22.99
C THR A 44 19.11 -16.20 24.17
N ASP A 45 18.90 -17.42 24.68
CA ASP A 45 18.06 -17.68 25.84
C ASP A 45 18.65 -18.83 26.69
N VAL A 46 18.25 -18.89 27.96
CA VAL A 46 18.65 -19.98 28.88
C VAL A 46 18.07 -21.33 28.45
N SER A 47 16.88 -21.32 27.81
CA SER A 47 16.21 -22.51 27.33
C SER A 47 16.18 -22.53 25.80
N LYS A 48 16.79 -23.56 25.19
CA LYS A 48 16.78 -23.78 23.75
C LYS A 48 15.34 -23.81 23.18
N ARG A 49 14.44 -24.56 23.84
CA ARG A 49 13.04 -24.67 23.43
C ARG A 49 12.32 -23.32 23.41
N ARG A 50 12.61 -22.46 24.40
CA ARG A 50 12.01 -21.10 24.45
C ARG A 50 12.58 -20.21 23.34
N ALA A 51 13.87 -20.32 23.05
CA ALA A 51 14.50 -19.59 21.94
C ALA A 51 13.91 -19.98 20.57
N GLU A 52 13.77 -21.28 20.32
CA GLU A 52 13.14 -21.81 19.09
C GLU A 52 11.70 -21.35 18.93
N LEU A 53 10.91 -21.44 20.02
CA LEU A 53 9.51 -20.98 20.01
C LEU A 53 9.43 -19.47 19.76
N PHE A 54 10.30 -18.68 20.37
CA PHE A 54 10.35 -17.23 20.16
C PHE A 54 10.64 -16.88 18.70
N LEU A 55 11.66 -17.47 18.10
CA LEU A 55 12.01 -17.23 16.70
C LEU A 55 10.91 -17.68 15.74
N SER A 56 10.33 -18.86 15.96
CA SER A 56 9.23 -19.37 15.15
C SER A 56 8.02 -18.42 15.20
N ARG A 57 7.67 -17.95 16.39
CA ARG A 57 6.55 -17.02 16.55
C ARG A 57 6.83 -15.64 15.99
N LEU A 58 8.07 -15.17 16.11
CA LEU A 58 8.50 -13.91 15.50
C LEU A 58 8.35 -13.95 13.98
N ILE A 59 8.80 -15.03 13.33
CA ILE A 59 8.70 -15.22 11.89
C ILE A 59 7.21 -15.30 11.46
N GLU A 60 6.41 -16.04 12.20
CA GLU A 60 4.97 -16.17 11.92
C GLU A 60 4.26 -14.81 11.97
N ILE A 61 4.52 -14.03 13.04
CA ILE A 61 3.93 -12.69 13.19
C ILE A 61 4.41 -11.77 12.07
N TYR A 62 5.71 -11.76 11.77
CA TYR A 62 6.28 -10.96 10.70
C TYR A 62 5.63 -11.27 9.33
N ASN A 63 5.48 -12.55 9.01
CA ASN A 63 4.85 -12.96 7.75
C ASN A 63 3.37 -12.57 7.70
N ARG A 64 2.66 -12.69 8.82
CA ARG A 64 1.26 -12.28 8.92
C ARG A 64 1.12 -10.77 8.72
N ASP A 65 1.91 -9.96 9.41
CA ASP A 65 1.88 -8.51 9.30
C ASP A 65 2.22 -8.06 7.86
N ALA A 66 3.21 -8.70 7.22
CA ALA A 66 3.56 -8.43 5.84
C ALA A 66 2.43 -8.77 4.85
N MET A 67 1.65 -9.83 5.12
CA MET A 67 0.46 -10.16 4.32
C MET A 67 -0.67 -9.16 4.57
N GLU A 68 -0.90 -8.77 5.83
CA GLU A 68 -1.93 -7.79 6.18
C GLU A 68 -1.65 -6.44 5.51
N ASP A 69 -0.41 -5.97 5.52
CA ASP A 69 -0.01 -4.74 4.84
C ASP A 69 -0.27 -4.80 3.33
N LYS A 70 0.13 -5.91 2.68
CA LYS A 70 -0.16 -6.10 1.26
C LYS A 70 -1.65 -6.12 0.97
N ASN A 71 -2.43 -6.78 1.82
CA ASN A 71 -3.88 -6.86 1.67
C ASN A 71 -4.54 -5.49 1.83
N LYS A 72 -4.08 -4.65 2.76
CA LYS A 72 -4.58 -3.27 2.93
C LYS A 72 -4.34 -2.43 1.66
N VAL A 73 -3.10 -2.43 1.16
CA VAL A 73 -2.76 -1.68 -0.05
C VAL A 73 -3.53 -2.21 -1.27
N THR A 74 -3.63 -3.54 -1.40
CA THR A 74 -4.38 -4.17 -2.49
C THR A 74 -5.87 -3.88 -2.40
N GLY A 75 -6.44 -3.89 -1.19
CA GLY A 75 -7.84 -3.54 -0.93
C GLY A 75 -8.17 -2.11 -1.38
N ASN A 76 -7.33 -1.13 -1.00
CA ASN A 76 -7.48 0.25 -1.45
C ASN A 76 -7.35 0.39 -2.97
N THR A 77 -6.38 -0.30 -3.57
CA THR A 77 -6.22 -0.31 -5.02
C THR A 77 -7.46 -0.90 -5.71
N LEU A 78 -8.03 -1.97 -5.18
CA LEU A 78 -9.24 -2.59 -5.72
C LEU A 78 -10.44 -1.63 -5.62
N GLN A 79 -10.61 -0.98 -4.47
CA GLN A 79 -11.68 0.01 -4.29
C GLN A 79 -11.52 1.15 -5.29
N PHE A 80 -10.33 1.73 -5.42
CA PHE A 80 -10.02 2.77 -6.39
C PHE A 80 -10.36 2.35 -7.83
N VAL A 81 -9.90 1.17 -8.25
CA VAL A 81 -10.18 0.66 -9.61
C VAL A 81 -11.68 0.47 -9.82
N THR A 82 -12.40 -0.03 -8.83
CA THR A 82 -13.86 -0.23 -8.91
C THR A 82 -14.59 1.09 -9.05
N GLU A 83 -14.28 2.08 -8.22
CA GLU A 83 -14.86 3.44 -8.30
C GLU A 83 -14.57 4.10 -9.65
N ARG A 84 -13.35 3.90 -10.19
CA ARG A 84 -12.97 4.44 -11.48
C ARG A 84 -13.70 3.74 -12.64
N LEU A 85 -13.85 2.42 -12.58
CA LEU A 85 -14.65 1.67 -13.56
C LEU A 85 -16.11 2.14 -13.57
N ASP A 86 -16.70 2.38 -12.41
CA ASP A 86 -18.07 2.89 -12.29
C ASP A 86 -18.19 4.31 -12.90
N SER A 87 -17.18 5.16 -12.70
CA SER A 87 -17.14 6.49 -13.30
C SER A 87 -17.08 6.42 -14.83
N ILE A 88 -16.10 5.64 -15.35
CA ILE A 88 -15.94 5.45 -16.80
C ILE A 88 -17.20 4.83 -17.43
N SER A 89 -17.80 3.85 -16.78
CA SER A 89 -19.05 3.22 -17.26
C SER A 89 -20.20 4.22 -17.38
N ARG A 90 -20.32 5.14 -16.41
CA ARG A 90 -21.32 6.21 -16.47
C ARG A 90 -21.04 7.20 -17.59
N GLU A 91 -19.78 7.62 -17.76
CA GLU A 91 -19.34 8.52 -18.83
C GLU A 91 -19.61 7.90 -20.21
N LEU A 92 -19.24 6.62 -20.39
CA LEU A 92 -19.49 5.88 -21.63
C LEU A 92 -20.99 5.80 -21.94
N GLY A 93 -21.82 5.47 -20.97
CA GLY A 93 -23.27 5.43 -21.14
C GLY A 93 -23.87 6.79 -21.51
N PHE A 94 -23.29 7.90 -21.07
CA PHE A 94 -23.69 9.25 -21.47
C PHE A 94 -23.27 9.55 -22.92
N VAL A 95 -22.04 9.20 -23.30
CA VAL A 95 -21.53 9.37 -24.67
C VAL A 95 -22.34 8.55 -25.67
N ASP A 96 -22.62 7.28 -25.36
CA ASP A 96 -23.43 6.39 -26.21
C ASP A 96 -24.82 6.95 -26.46
N LYS A 97 -25.50 7.45 -25.43
CA LYS A 97 -26.83 8.12 -25.58
C LYS A 97 -26.76 9.38 -26.43
N ASN A 98 -25.67 10.16 -26.30
CA ASN A 98 -25.48 11.35 -27.11
C ASN A 98 -25.19 10.98 -28.57
N LEU A 99 -24.41 9.96 -28.83
CA LEU A 99 -24.12 9.43 -30.15
C LEU A 99 -25.37 8.89 -30.83
N GLU A 100 -26.21 8.14 -30.09
CA GLU A 100 -27.47 7.64 -30.58
C GLU A 100 -28.42 8.79 -30.98
N ARG A 101 -28.54 9.80 -30.12
CA ARG A 101 -29.33 11.02 -30.43
C ARG A 101 -28.81 11.76 -31.68
N TYR A 102 -27.48 11.88 -31.81
CA TYR A 102 -26.83 12.51 -32.96
C TYR A 102 -27.13 11.74 -34.25
N LYS A 103 -26.97 10.40 -34.25
CA LYS A 103 -27.30 9.54 -35.40
C LYS A 103 -28.75 9.64 -35.80
N LEU A 104 -29.66 9.71 -34.84
CA LEU A 104 -31.11 9.88 -35.10
C LEU A 104 -31.45 11.28 -35.68
N LYS A 105 -30.77 12.32 -35.17
CA LYS A 105 -30.99 13.71 -35.61
C LYS A 105 -30.51 13.96 -37.04
N GLU A 106 -29.36 13.43 -37.39
CA GLU A 106 -28.68 13.68 -38.66
C GLU A 106 -29.04 12.66 -39.76
N ARG A 107 -29.91 11.68 -39.50
CA ARG A 107 -30.28 10.59 -40.47
C ARG A 107 -29.09 9.95 -41.14
N LEU A 108 -27.95 9.85 -40.45
CA LEU A 108 -26.69 9.31 -40.98
C LEU A 108 -26.72 7.77 -41.00
N SER A 109 -27.43 7.25 -41.99
CA SER A 109 -27.56 5.80 -42.23
C SER A 109 -26.47 5.25 -43.13
N ASP A 110 -25.72 6.09 -43.86
CA ASP A 110 -24.76 5.64 -44.88
C ASP A 110 -23.51 6.54 -44.99
N ILE A 111 -22.56 6.36 -44.09
CA ILE A 111 -21.19 6.82 -44.33
C ILE A 111 -20.23 5.65 -44.05
N LYS A 112 -20.28 4.64 -44.90
CA LYS A 112 -19.36 3.49 -44.80
C LYS A 112 -18.24 3.45 -45.84
N THR A 113 -18.14 4.35 -46.80
CA THR A 113 -17.32 4.08 -47.97
C THR A 113 -16.08 4.98 -48.15
N ASN A 114 -15.94 6.12 -47.50
CA ASN A 114 -14.79 7.02 -47.73
C ASN A 114 -13.86 7.25 -46.52
N MET A 115 -14.09 6.54 -45.43
CA MET A 115 -13.33 6.77 -44.16
C MET A 115 -12.22 5.76 -43.88
N VAL A 116 -12.01 4.78 -44.75
CA VAL A 116 -11.07 3.68 -44.45
C VAL A 116 -9.59 4.04 -44.67
N LEU A 117 -9.29 5.08 -45.43
CA LEU A 117 -7.90 5.44 -45.78
C LEU A 117 -7.26 6.52 -44.88
N ASP A 118 -8.08 7.37 -44.22
CA ASP A 118 -7.55 8.37 -43.25
C ASP A 118 -7.46 7.83 -41.80
N LEU A 119 -8.00 6.65 -41.55
CA LEU A 119 -8.14 6.09 -40.20
C LEU A 119 -6.84 5.55 -39.57
N ASN A 120 -5.84 5.18 -40.37
CA ASN A 120 -4.65 4.52 -39.80
C ASN A 120 -3.65 5.48 -39.17
N THR A 121 -3.51 6.70 -39.68
CA THR A 121 -2.62 7.72 -39.11
C THR A 121 -3.26 8.48 -37.95
N ASN A 122 -4.56 8.71 -37.99
CA ASN A 122 -5.31 9.31 -36.87
C ASN A 122 -5.40 8.39 -35.65
N ASN A 123 -5.51 7.07 -35.87
CA ASN A 123 -5.60 6.10 -34.77
C ASN A 123 -4.38 6.09 -33.81
N GLU A 124 -3.18 6.36 -34.31
CA GLU A 124 -1.99 6.41 -33.43
C GLU A 124 -1.97 7.69 -32.58
N TYR A 125 -2.37 8.82 -33.14
CA TYR A 125 -2.45 10.07 -32.39
C TYR A 125 -3.62 10.06 -31.40
N GLU A 126 -4.75 9.49 -31.78
CA GLU A 126 -5.90 9.31 -30.87
C GLU A 126 -5.58 8.38 -29.71
N LYS A 127 -4.87 7.28 -29.97
CA LYS A 127 -4.37 6.40 -28.90
C LYS A 127 -3.40 7.12 -27.95
N LYS A 128 -2.46 7.89 -28.48
CA LYS A 128 -1.54 8.68 -27.65
C LYS A 128 -2.25 9.75 -26.85
N LEU A 129 -3.26 10.42 -27.45
CA LEU A 129 -4.07 11.41 -26.77
C LEU A 129 -4.85 10.77 -25.63
N LEU A 130 -5.51 9.65 -25.89
CA LEU A 130 -6.25 8.89 -24.86
C LEU A 130 -5.34 8.42 -23.73
N ASP A 131 -4.11 7.98 -24.05
CA ASP A 131 -3.13 7.57 -23.05
C ASP A 131 -2.71 8.75 -22.16
N VAL A 132 -2.39 9.91 -22.77
CA VAL A 132 -2.04 11.13 -22.03
C VAL A 132 -3.22 11.66 -21.20
N GLU A 133 -4.43 11.64 -21.74
CA GLU A 133 -5.63 12.03 -20.98
C GLU A 133 -5.87 11.08 -19.80
N THR A 134 -5.66 9.79 -20.00
CA THR A 134 -5.78 8.81 -18.93
C THR A 134 -4.76 9.06 -17.83
N GLN A 135 -3.49 9.33 -18.21
CA GLN A 135 -2.43 9.66 -17.25
C GLN A 135 -2.72 10.96 -16.51
N LEU A 136 -3.20 11.99 -17.22
CA LEU A 136 -3.60 13.26 -16.61
C LEU A 136 -4.73 13.09 -15.59
N ASN A 137 -5.79 12.36 -15.97
CA ASN A 137 -6.91 12.09 -15.08
C ASN A 137 -6.49 11.29 -13.84
N MET A 138 -5.58 10.32 -14.00
CA MET A 138 -5.03 9.56 -12.88
C MET A 138 -4.21 10.43 -11.94
N THR A 139 -3.36 11.30 -12.50
CA THR A 139 -2.55 12.22 -11.70
C THR A 139 -3.44 13.23 -10.97
N ALA A 140 -4.43 13.78 -11.65
CA ALA A 140 -5.40 14.69 -11.04
C ALA A 140 -6.17 14.03 -9.89
N TYR A 141 -6.59 12.77 -10.07
CA TYR A 141 -7.27 12.02 -9.01
C TYR A 141 -6.36 11.79 -7.79
N ILE A 142 -5.11 11.38 -7.99
CA ILE A 142 -4.15 11.23 -6.89
C ILE A 142 -3.95 12.55 -6.17
N TYR A 143 -3.85 13.64 -6.92
CA TYR A 143 -3.73 14.99 -6.36
C TYR A 143 -4.94 15.36 -5.50
N GLU A 144 -6.17 15.17 -6.01
CA GLU A 144 -7.41 15.42 -5.25
C GLU A 144 -7.47 14.55 -3.99
N TYR A 145 -7.11 13.27 -4.11
CA TYR A 145 -7.08 12.33 -2.99
C TYR A 145 -6.09 12.76 -1.91
N LEU A 146 -4.93 13.29 -2.29
CA LEU A 146 -3.96 13.85 -1.36
C LEU A 146 -4.45 15.15 -0.72
N GLN A 147 -5.31 15.92 -1.40
CA GLN A 147 -5.88 17.16 -0.87
C GLN A 147 -7.08 16.93 0.07
N ASP A 148 -7.63 15.73 0.10
CA ASP A 148 -8.78 15.43 0.96
C ASP A 148 -8.40 15.55 2.44
N SER A 149 -8.92 16.59 3.08
CA SER A 149 -8.68 16.89 4.49
C SER A 149 -9.42 15.94 5.44
N ASN A 150 -10.42 15.19 4.95
CA ASN A 150 -11.19 14.26 5.78
C ASN A 150 -10.42 12.98 6.05
N HIS A 151 -9.50 12.62 5.17
CA HIS A 151 -8.69 11.40 5.25
C HIS A 151 -7.19 11.70 5.09
N PRO A 152 -6.56 12.42 6.03
CA PRO A 152 -5.19 12.91 5.87
C PRO A 152 -4.14 11.81 5.80
N PHE A 153 -4.47 10.59 6.24
CA PHE A 153 -3.57 9.43 6.31
C PHE A 153 -4.17 8.21 5.62
N SER A 154 -4.58 8.37 4.36
CA SER A 154 -5.12 7.28 3.56
C SER A 154 -4.06 6.67 2.64
N LEU A 155 -4.10 5.35 2.48
CA LEU A 155 -3.21 4.64 1.56
C LEU A 155 -3.52 4.99 0.11
N LEU A 156 -2.51 5.34 -0.66
CA LEU A 156 -2.63 5.60 -2.08
C LEU A 156 -2.71 4.29 -2.88
N PRO A 157 -3.50 4.26 -3.97
CA PRO A 157 -3.53 3.11 -4.86
C PRO A 157 -2.18 2.92 -5.54
N ILE A 158 -1.75 1.67 -5.67
CA ILE A 158 -0.55 1.28 -6.41
C ILE A 158 -0.94 0.78 -7.81
N ASN A 159 0.02 0.78 -8.73
CA ASN A 159 -0.21 0.30 -10.12
C ASN A 159 -1.32 1.05 -10.85
N THR A 160 -1.36 2.36 -10.71
CA THR A 160 -2.36 3.24 -11.32
C THR A 160 -2.22 3.38 -12.85
N GLY A 161 -1.29 2.65 -13.47
CA GLY A 161 -1.01 2.77 -14.91
C GLY A 161 -0.23 4.03 -15.30
N ILE A 162 0.22 4.81 -14.33
CA ILE A 162 1.09 5.97 -14.58
C ILE A 162 2.46 5.47 -15.00
N ALA A 163 2.93 5.93 -16.17
CA ALA A 163 4.21 5.53 -16.73
C ALA A 163 5.42 6.10 -15.95
N ASP A 164 5.19 7.09 -15.08
CA ASP A 164 6.24 7.73 -14.29
C ASP A 164 6.69 6.80 -13.14
N THR A 165 7.90 6.29 -13.29
CA THR A 165 8.54 5.41 -12.30
C THR A 165 8.92 6.14 -11.00
N GLU A 166 9.16 7.44 -11.04
CA GLU A 166 9.48 8.23 -9.86
C GLU A 166 8.22 8.43 -9.01
N LEU A 167 7.10 8.77 -9.63
CA LEU A 167 5.82 8.87 -8.93
C LEU A 167 5.41 7.53 -8.31
N ALA A 168 5.61 6.41 -9.02
CA ALA A 168 5.35 5.09 -8.49
C ALA A 168 6.21 4.76 -7.25
N LYS A 169 7.47 5.17 -7.23
CA LYS A 169 8.35 5.03 -6.07
C LYS A 169 7.86 5.87 -4.90
N LEU A 170 7.52 7.15 -5.14
CA LEU A 170 7.02 8.05 -4.11
C LEU A 170 5.72 7.56 -3.48
N VAL A 171 4.78 7.03 -4.28
CA VAL A 171 3.54 6.40 -3.80
C VAL A 171 3.83 5.20 -2.91
N ASN A 172 4.77 4.33 -3.31
CA ASN A 172 5.16 3.18 -2.50
C ASN A 172 5.82 3.60 -1.18
N GLU A 173 6.68 4.61 -1.21
CA GLU A 173 7.34 5.15 -0.02
C GLU A 173 6.33 5.79 0.92
N TYR A 174 5.42 6.60 0.40
CA TYR A 174 4.32 7.20 1.16
C TYR A 174 3.47 6.12 1.85
N ASN A 175 3.02 5.10 1.13
CA ASN A 175 2.25 4.00 1.71
C ASN A 175 3.03 3.24 2.79
N LYS A 176 4.33 3.02 2.60
CA LYS A 176 5.20 2.38 3.59
C LYS A 176 5.27 3.20 4.88
N GLU A 177 5.47 4.50 4.77
CA GLU A 177 5.56 5.38 5.96
C GLU A 177 4.21 5.48 6.68
N LEU A 178 3.08 5.41 5.96
CA LEU A 178 1.75 5.32 6.56
C LEU A 178 1.53 4.04 7.34
N LEU A 179 1.87 2.89 6.78
CA LEU A 179 1.76 1.60 7.47
C LEU A 179 2.65 1.55 8.72
N GLU A 180 3.84 2.16 8.67
CA GLU A 180 4.70 2.27 9.83
C GLU A 180 4.10 3.17 10.91
N ARG A 181 3.45 4.30 10.53
CA ARG A 181 2.72 5.14 11.48
C ARG A 181 1.58 4.38 12.15
N GLU A 182 0.83 3.59 11.39
CA GLU A 182 -0.25 2.75 11.92
C GLU A 182 0.29 1.73 12.94
N ARG A 183 1.42 1.07 12.65
CA ARG A 183 2.08 0.16 13.59
C ARG A 183 2.50 0.86 14.89
N LEU A 184 3.06 2.07 14.78
CA LEU A 184 3.44 2.85 15.97
C LEU A 184 2.21 3.20 16.81
N LEU A 185 1.08 3.54 16.19
CA LEU A 185 -0.18 3.86 16.89
C LEU A 185 -0.78 2.67 17.65
N HIS A 186 -0.54 1.44 17.20
CA HIS A 186 -0.94 0.25 17.96
C HIS A 186 -0.19 0.11 19.31
N ILE A 187 1.00 0.69 19.42
CA ILE A 187 1.87 0.54 20.60
C ILE A 187 1.97 1.84 21.40
N MET A 188 1.82 2.98 20.72
CA MET A 188 2.06 4.32 21.25
C MET A 188 0.86 5.23 21.02
N LYS A 189 0.76 6.30 21.82
CA LYS A 189 -0.26 7.33 21.62
C LYS A 189 0.18 8.31 20.54
N GLU A 190 -0.77 9.02 19.93
CA GLU A 190 -0.52 10.04 18.89
C GLU A 190 0.50 11.11 19.29
N ASN A 191 0.52 11.49 20.57
CA ASN A 191 1.44 12.50 21.10
C ASN A 191 2.88 11.99 21.32
N ASN A 192 3.20 10.75 20.96
CA ASN A 192 4.55 10.22 21.08
C ASN A 192 5.46 10.85 20.01
N PRO A 193 6.67 11.32 20.36
CA PRO A 193 7.60 11.92 19.40
C PRO A 193 7.89 11.04 18.16
N ALA A 194 7.89 9.72 18.31
CA ALA A 194 8.09 8.79 17.19
C ALA A 194 6.92 8.85 16.19
N VAL A 195 5.67 8.93 16.68
CA VAL A 195 4.48 9.05 15.83
C VAL A 195 4.43 10.42 15.15
N ILE A 196 4.78 11.48 15.87
CA ILE A 196 4.84 12.84 15.34
C ILE A 196 5.91 12.94 14.24
N ASN A 197 7.11 12.40 14.47
CA ASN A 197 8.18 12.40 13.48
C ASN A 197 7.78 11.62 12.22
N GLN A 198 7.04 10.53 12.38
CA GLN A 198 6.52 9.77 11.26
C GLN A 198 5.48 10.56 10.45
N GLY A 199 4.60 11.31 11.13
CA GLY A 199 3.68 12.25 10.50
C GLY A 199 4.39 13.30 9.67
N ILE A 200 5.46 13.89 10.19
CA ILE A 200 6.26 14.89 9.46
C ILE A 200 6.87 14.33 8.18
N LYS A 201 7.35 13.07 8.19
CA LYS A 201 7.87 12.41 6.99
C LYS A 201 6.77 12.20 5.94
N ILE A 202 5.60 11.75 6.37
CA ILE A 202 4.44 11.55 5.50
C ILE A 202 4.03 12.87 4.86
N ASP A 203 3.98 13.97 5.63
CA ASP A 203 3.66 15.30 5.11
C ASP A 203 4.72 15.81 4.11
N ALA A 204 5.99 15.46 4.32
CA ALA A 204 7.05 15.79 3.37
C ALA A 204 6.92 15.06 2.03
N LEU A 205 6.46 13.81 2.05
CA LEU A 205 6.20 13.01 0.83
C LEU A 205 4.90 13.42 0.12
N ARG A 206 3.99 14.09 0.82
CA ARG A 206 2.70 14.56 0.28
C ARG A 206 2.82 15.86 -0.52
N ARG A 207 3.89 16.62 -0.34
CA ARG A 207 4.15 17.91 -1.01
C ARG A 207 4.80 17.76 -2.37
#